data_0f773b59a346201cd08d5e7ac35d1134
#
_entry.id   0f773b59a346201cd08d5e7ac35d1134
#
_cell.length_a   1.000
_cell.length_b   1.000
_cell.length_c   1.000
_cell.angle_alpha   90.00
_cell.angle_beta   90.00
_cell.angle_gamma   90.00
#
_symmetry.space_group_name_H-M   'P 1'
#
loop_
_entity.id
_entity.type
_entity.pdbx_description
1 polymer ?
#
loop_
_entity_poly.entity_id
_entity_poly.type
_entity_poly.pdbx_seq_one_letter_code
_entity_poly.pdbx_strand_id
1 'polypeptide(L)'
;MLTAVALGATLIAAAPAFVGAQGTAAPAPKAYIGLFKDNAVAVLDTATNKVMKTIPIPTGPHGLVVTPDGRWVYASSDGDSTVSLIDTRTDQVSGSIDVGQTPHGLAITPDGSRVLVAGFGTDRVEAIDTSTNQVVWELSVPQPHNMAITPDGATAYAASQQKGSEAIAIIDLGTGTQTGSMPLDHTPRALNVSSEGADIAYTLAGVDALQVTDLTSQQLETQITTGASPHHPLFTPDGKLGLVVSQGPGTLDLFDPATYTATASIKVGTMPHWIGVTSDSRWAYVTNENSNDVSVVDLTDRKVTATVPVGNAPRKIVVQPGPSASAPAGQPSAGGTWTTAPQASAPAAAAPAPAAPAPDVASISIGKFAFEPTTITVTAGQPITFTNSDPVAHTSTSSTGAWDSGEIAPGGSFTTTLQQPGTYAYRCSIHPFMQATVVVQG
;
A
#
# COMPACT_ATOMS: atom_id res chain seq x y z
N MET A 1 16.06 -78.19 -57.49
CA MET A 1 15.45 -76.82 -57.48
C MET A 1 15.21 -76.43 -56.04
N LEU A 2 16.12 -75.64 -55.52
CA LEU A 2 15.98 -75.06 -54.13
C LEU A 2 15.40 -73.69 -54.29
N THR A 3 14.28 -73.45 -53.60
CA THR A 3 13.65 -72.13 -53.48
C THR A 3 14.06 -71.50 -52.17
N ALA A 4 14.80 -70.38 -52.17
CA ALA A 4 15.20 -69.62 -51.00
C ALA A 4 14.04 -68.68 -50.63
N VAL A 5 13.67 -68.76 -49.33
CA VAL A 5 12.73 -67.85 -48.70
C VAL A 5 13.54 -66.74 -47.98
N ALA A 6 13.38 -65.50 -48.44
CA ALA A 6 13.97 -64.33 -47.77
C ALA A 6 13.05 -63.82 -46.62
N LEU A 7 13.54 -63.84 -45.39
CA LEU A 7 12.89 -63.17 -44.24
C LEU A 7 13.26 -61.66 -44.23
N GLY A 8 12.27 -60.80 -44.44
CA GLY A 8 12.42 -59.38 -44.27
C GLY A 8 12.21 -59.02 -42.82
N ALA A 9 13.25 -58.49 -42.17
CA ALA A 9 13.18 -57.92 -40.80
C ALA A 9 12.75 -56.46 -40.89
N THR A 10 11.56 -56.15 -40.41
CA THR A 10 11.05 -54.77 -40.25
C THR A 10 11.59 -54.18 -38.94
N LEU A 11 12.52 -53.23 -39.03
CA LEU A 11 12.91 -52.41 -37.86
C LEU A 11 11.80 -51.40 -37.54
N ILE A 12 11.14 -51.58 -36.41
CA ILE A 12 10.28 -50.56 -35.83
C ILE A 12 11.16 -49.60 -35.03
N ALA A 13 11.39 -48.38 -35.56
CA ALA A 13 12.03 -47.32 -34.84
C ALA A 13 11.05 -46.77 -33.77
N ALA A 14 11.34 -46.98 -32.50
CA ALA A 14 10.64 -46.34 -31.39
C ALA A 14 11.02 -44.85 -31.35
N ALA A 15 10.05 -43.96 -31.54
CA ALA A 15 10.22 -42.54 -31.33
C ALA A 15 10.43 -42.26 -29.81
N PRO A 16 11.35 -41.37 -29.42
CA PRO A 16 11.50 -41.00 -28.06
C PRO A 16 10.25 -40.27 -27.55
N ALA A 17 9.66 -40.76 -26.47
CA ALA A 17 8.57 -40.10 -25.78
C ALA A 17 9.13 -38.76 -25.24
N PHE A 18 8.63 -37.65 -25.73
CA PHE A 18 8.84 -36.35 -25.10
C PHE A 18 8.16 -36.39 -23.72
N VAL A 19 8.95 -36.52 -22.68
CA VAL A 19 8.52 -36.21 -21.33
C VAL A 19 8.37 -34.68 -21.30
N GLY A 20 7.14 -34.21 -21.44
CA GLY A 20 6.80 -32.84 -21.28
C GLY A 20 7.27 -32.39 -19.88
N ALA A 21 8.14 -31.40 -19.83
CA ALA A 21 8.48 -30.74 -18.58
C ALA A 21 7.16 -30.26 -17.97
N GLN A 22 6.77 -30.88 -16.85
CA GLN A 22 5.70 -30.35 -16.02
C GLN A 22 6.19 -28.97 -15.55
N GLY A 23 5.62 -27.91 -16.14
CA GLY A 23 5.82 -26.57 -15.65
C GLY A 23 5.48 -26.57 -14.17
N THR A 24 6.44 -26.19 -13.33
CA THR A 24 6.20 -26.01 -11.90
C THR A 24 5.08 -24.98 -11.80
N ALA A 25 3.93 -25.38 -11.26
CA ALA A 25 2.84 -24.44 -10.97
C ALA A 25 3.41 -23.27 -10.18
N ALA A 26 2.99 -22.05 -10.49
CA ALA A 26 3.37 -20.88 -9.71
C ALA A 26 3.04 -21.16 -8.24
N PRO A 27 3.90 -20.72 -7.29
CA PRO A 27 3.63 -20.93 -5.88
C PRO A 27 2.27 -20.29 -5.51
N ALA A 28 1.51 -20.97 -4.66
CA ALA A 28 0.22 -20.46 -4.19
C ALA A 28 0.41 -19.12 -3.44
N PRO A 29 -0.59 -18.23 -3.48
CA PRO A 29 -0.57 -17.02 -2.69
C PRO A 29 -0.39 -17.33 -1.21
N LYS A 30 0.26 -16.42 -0.46
CA LYS A 30 0.39 -16.52 0.98
C LYS A 30 -0.56 -15.54 1.65
N ALA A 31 -0.96 -15.85 2.88
CA ALA A 31 -1.59 -14.88 3.77
C ALA A 31 -0.60 -14.47 4.87
N TYR A 32 -0.59 -13.18 5.21
CA TYR A 32 0.24 -12.60 6.26
C TYR A 32 -0.65 -12.12 7.39
N ILE A 33 -0.39 -12.59 8.61
CA ILE A 33 -1.25 -12.40 9.78
C ILE A 33 -0.46 -11.70 10.89
N GLY A 34 -0.89 -10.53 11.32
CA GLY A 34 -0.32 -9.84 12.48
C GLY A 34 -0.71 -10.52 13.78
N LEU A 35 0.28 -11.04 14.51
CA LEU A 35 0.14 -11.65 15.82
C LEU A 35 0.43 -10.61 16.90
N PHE A 36 -0.60 -9.93 17.36
CA PHE A 36 -0.46 -8.74 18.19
C PHE A 36 0.32 -8.98 19.49
N LYS A 37 0.07 -10.10 20.17
CA LYS A 37 0.74 -10.47 21.43
C LYS A 37 2.09 -11.15 21.25
N ASP A 38 2.38 -11.68 20.05
CA ASP A 38 3.64 -12.35 19.76
C ASP A 38 4.68 -11.42 19.13
N ASN A 39 4.30 -10.16 18.81
CA ASN A 39 5.17 -9.20 18.11
C ASN A 39 5.75 -9.81 16.83
N ALA A 40 4.89 -10.37 16.01
CA ALA A 40 5.30 -11.13 14.83
C ALA A 40 4.22 -11.12 13.74
N VAL A 41 4.62 -11.48 12.52
CA VAL A 41 3.72 -11.77 11.41
C VAL A 41 3.85 -13.26 11.06
N ALA A 42 2.74 -14.00 11.14
CA ALA A 42 2.69 -15.38 10.65
C ALA A 42 2.47 -15.39 9.14
N VAL A 43 3.12 -16.32 8.46
CA VAL A 43 2.99 -16.58 7.02
C VAL A 43 2.27 -17.89 6.82
N LEU A 44 1.11 -17.86 6.17
CA LEU A 44 0.26 -19.00 5.92
C LEU A 44 0.23 -19.31 4.42
N ASP A 45 0.48 -20.55 4.05
CA ASP A 45 0.30 -21.06 2.69
C ASP A 45 -1.19 -21.32 2.42
N THR A 46 -1.78 -20.61 1.46
CA THR A 46 -3.23 -20.73 1.18
C THR A 46 -3.63 -22.01 0.44
N ALA A 47 -2.69 -22.72 -0.18
CA ALA A 47 -3.00 -24.00 -0.82
C ALA A 47 -3.10 -25.14 0.20
N THR A 48 -2.30 -25.09 1.25
CA THR A 48 -2.22 -26.15 2.27
C THR A 48 -2.87 -25.77 3.58
N ASN A 49 -3.19 -24.48 3.77
CA ASN A 49 -3.69 -23.91 5.03
C ASN A 49 -2.75 -24.20 6.21
N LYS A 50 -1.44 -24.07 6.00
CA LYS A 50 -0.42 -24.30 7.04
C LYS A 50 0.42 -23.05 7.25
N VAL A 51 0.72 -22.76 8.51
CA VAL A 51 1.72 -21.75 8.86
C VAL A 51 3.10 -22.26 8.43
N MET A 52 3.75 -21.49 7.57
CA MET A 52 5.08 -21.81 7.03
C MET A 52 6.18 -21.18 7.88
N LYS A 53 5.94 -19.99 8.42
CA LYS A 53 6.94 -19.18 9.09
C LYS A 53 6.28 -18.15 10.00
N THR A 54 7.03 -17.70 11.01
CA THR A 54 6.71 -16.54 11.83
C THR A 54 7.87 -15.55 11.71
N ILE A 55 7.57 -14.28 11.41
CA ILE A 55 8.53 -13.22 11.18
C ILE A 55 8.47 -12.28 12.37
N PRO A 56 9.51 -12.16 13.20
CA PRO A 56 9.55 -11.17 14.27
C PRO A 56 9.53 -9.74 13.70
N ILE A 57 8.71 -8.89 14.29
CA ILE A 57 8.64 -7.43 14.01
C ILE A 57 8.50 -6.67 15.33
N PRO A 58 8.62 -5.33 15.36
CA PRO A 58 8.41 -4.55 16.59
C PRO A 58 7.04 -4.75 17.24
N THR A 59 6.89 -4.23 18.45
CA THR A 59 5.76 -4.53 19.34
C THR A 59 4.40 -4.16 18.77
N GLY A 60 3.46 -5.10 18.84
CA GLY A 60 2.05 -4.88 18.55
C GLY A 60 1.74 -4.66 17.06
N PRO A 61 2.00 -5.65 16.18
CA PRO A 61 1.61 -5.55 14.78
C PRO A 61 0.09 -5.35 14.66
N HIS A 62 -0.32 -4.24 14.07
CA HIS A 62 -1.74 -3.89 13.98
C HIS A 62 -2.23 -3.71 12.53
N GLY A 63 -1.67 -2.79 11.76
CA GLY A 63 -2.01 -2.58 10.36
C GLY A 63 -1.15 -3.47 9.45
N LEU A 64 -1.75 -4.14 8.46
CA LEU A 64 -1.05 -4.84 7.38
C LEU A 64 -1.68 -4.48 6.05
N VAL A 65 -0.83 -4.27 5.03
CA VAL A 65 -1.22 -4.21 3.62
C VAL A 65 -0.20 -4.95 2.77
N VAL A 66 -0.64 -5.50 1.63
CA VAL A 66 0.21 -6.14 0.63
C VAL A 66 0.15 -5.34 -0.66
N THR A 67 1.27 -5.15 -1.33
CA THR A 67 1.30 -4.46 -2.63
C THR A 67 0.54 -5.23 -3.70
N PRO A 68 -0.09 -4.56 -4.69
CA PRO A 68 -0.88 -5.23 -5.74
C PRO A 68 -0.09 -6.25 -6.56
N ASP A 69 1.23 -6.10 -6.67
CA ASP A 69 2.12 -7.08 -7.28
C ASP A 69 2.47 -8.27 -6.35
N GLY A 70 1.95 -8.26 -5.12
CA GLY A 70 2.20 -9.27 -4.10
C GLY A 70 3.63 -9.30 -3.54
N ARG A 71 4.47 -8.33 -3.90
CA ARG A 71 5.91 -8.35 -3.63
C ARG A 71 6.26 -7.93 -2.20
N TRP A 72 5.54 -7.01 -1.63
CA TRP A 72 5.84 -6.41 -0.34
C TRP A 72 4.64 -6.42 0.60
N VAL A 73 4.89 -6.69 1.87
CA VAL A 73 3.94 -6.46 2.96
C VAL A 73 4.49 -5.36 3.86
N TYR A 74 3.66 -4.35 4.11
CA TYR A 74 3.90 -3.33 5.11
C TYR A 74 3.12 -3.67 6.37
N ALA A 75 3.76 -3.61 7.52
CA ALA A 75 3.17 -3.93 8.82
C ALA A 75 3.48 -2.83 9.83
N SER A 76 2.45 -2.15 10.34
CA SER A 76 2.61 -1.16 11.41
C SER A 76 2.75 -1.83 12.77
N SER A 77 3.49 -1.20 13.67
CA SER A 77 3.74 -1.67 15.03
C SER A 77 3.23 -0.65 16.04
N ASP A 78 2.04 -0.92 16.60
CA ASP A 78 1.27 -0.01 17.48
C ASP A 78 2.02 0.40 18.76
N GLY A 79 2.84 -0.51 19.30
CA GLY A 79 3.72 -0.25 20.46
C GLY A 79 5.12 0.28 20.10
N ASP A 80 5.33 0.73 18.87
CA ASP A 80 6.58 1.28 18.35
C ASP A 80 6.27 2.52 17.50
N SER A 81 7.25 3.03 16.75
CA SER A 81 7.12 4.16 15.83
C SER A 81 7.27 3.76 14.36
N THR A 82 7.25 2.47 14.04
CA THR A 82 7.69 2.00 12.72
C THR A 82 6.65 1.21 11.94
N VAL A 83 6.79 1.25 10.63
CA VAL A 83 6.20 0.32 9.66
C VAL A 83 7.30 -0.59 9.14
N SER A 84 7.19 -1.89 9.39
CA SER A 84 8.11 -2.91 8.87
C SER A 84 7.78 -3.25 7.43
N LEU A 85 8.82 -3.39 6.59
CA LEU A 85 8.72 -3.83 5.20
C LEU A 85 9.17 -5.28 5.08
N ILE A 86 8.29 -6.18 4.66
CA ILE A 86 8.53 -7.62 4.53
C ILE A 86 8.61 -7.99 3.04
N ASP A 87 9.71 -8.60 2.63
CA ASP A 87 9.87 -9.19 1.30
C ASP A 87 9.17 -10.56 1.24
N THR A 88 8.11 -10.67 0.44
CA THR A 88 7.31 -11.89 0.32
C THR A 88 8.02 -13.05 -0.38
N ARG A 89 9.13 -12.80 -1.10
CA ARG A 89 9.94 -13.87 -1.73
C ARG A 89 10.81 -14.59 -0.71
N THR A 90 11.24 -13.89 0.33
CA THR A 90 12.13 -14.44 1.37
C THR A 90 11.42 -14.63 2.70
N ASP A 91 10.25 -14.01 2.87
CA ASP A 91 9.52 -13.92 4.13
C ASP A 91 10.42 -13.36 5.26
N GLN A 92 11.11 -12.26 4.97
CA GLN A 92 12.00 -11.59 5.92
C GLN A 92 11.73 -10.08 5.92
N VAL A 93 11.96 -9.45 7.08
CA VAL A 93 11.99 -7.99 7.16
C VAL A 93 13.18 -7.48 6.35
N SER A 94 12.90 -6.61 5.39
CA SER A 94 13.88 -5.96 4.52
C SER A 94 14.28 -4.57 5.00
N GLY A 95 13.42 -3.93 5.79
CA GLY A 95 13.64 -2.59 6.32
C GLY A 95 12.49 -2.15 7.22
N SER A 96 12.61 -0.95 7.76
CA SER A 96 11.58 -0.29 8.55
C SER A 96 11.54 1.21 8.22
N ILE A 97 10.37 1.81 8.35
CA ILE A 97 10.11 3.22 8.06
C ILE A 97 9.60 3.84 9.36
N ASP A 98 10.25 4.90 9.82
CA ASP A 98 9.78 5.67 10.98
C ASP A 98 8.61 6.57 10.55
N VAL A 99 7.49 6.43 11.25
CA VAL A 99 6.23 7.13 11.00
C VAL A 99 5.67 7.76 12.29
N GLY A 100 6.50 7.90 13.29
CA GLY A 100 6.09 8.42 14.60
C GLY A 100 5.27 7.43 15.41
N GLN A 101 4.91 7.85 16.63
CA GLN A 101 4.35 6.97 17.66
C GLN A 101 3.00 6.36 17.29
N THR A 102 2.81 5.11 17.67
CA THR A 102 1.53 4.38 17.58
C THR A 102 0.92 4.38 16.17
N PRO A 103 1.66 3.92 15.14
CA PRO A 103 1.08 3.73 13.82
C PRO A 103 0.09 2.57 13.86
N HIS A 104 -1.17 2.83 13.46
CA HIS A 104 -2.27 1.89 13.64
C HIS A 104 -2.68 1.23 12.31
N GLY A 105 -3.76 1.69 11.68
CA GLY A 105 -4.25 1.14 10.41
C GLY A 105 -3.37 1.52 9.22
N LEU A 106 -3.27 0.62 8.25
CA LEU A 106 -2.65 0.88 6.95
C LEU A 106 -3.67 0.71 5.84
N ALA A 107 -3.54 1.53 4.79
CA ALA A 107 -4.24 1.34 3.51
C ALA A 107 -3.23 1.52 2.37
N ILE A 108 -3.45 0.84 1.23
CA ILE A 108 -2.59 0.95 0.05
C ILE A 108 -3.41 1.40 -1.16
N THR A 109 -2.85 2.28 -1.97
CA THR A 109 -3.49 2.71 -3.22
C THR A 109 -3.61 1.54 -4.20
N PRO A 110 -4.67 1.49 -5.03
CA PRO A 110 -4.87 0.39 -5.98
C PRO A 110 -3.74 0.19 -6.97
N ASP A 111 -3.02 1.25 -7.32
CA ASP A 111 -1.81 1.19 -8.16
C ASP A 111 -0.55 0.76 -7.38
N GLY A 112 -0.65 0.64 -6.05
CA GLY A 112 0.44 0.27 -5.16
C GLY A 112 1.49 1.35 -4.95
N SER A 113 1.29 2.56 -5.45
CA SER A 113 2.30 3.63 -5.38
C SER A 113 2.45 4.24 -3.99
N ARG A 114 1.41 4.16 -3.13
CA ARG A 114 1.42 4.75 -1.78
C ARG A 114 0.81 3.83 -0.73
N VAL A 115 1.43 3.81 0.44
CA VAL A 115 0.84 3.25 1.66
C VAL A 115 0.48 4.40 2.59
N LEU A 116 -0.79 4.47 2.99
CA LEU A 116 -1.26 5.40 4.00
C LEU A 116 -1.12 4.78 5.38
N VAL A 117 -0.67 5.57 6.34
CA VAL A 117 -0.49 5.19 7.75
C VAL A 117 -1.42 6.04 8.61
N ALA A 118 -2.25 5.40 9.40
CA ALA A 118 -3.01 6.07 10.46
C ALA A 118 -2.13 6.21 11.71
N GLY A 119 -1.46 7.34 11.86
CA GLY A 119 -0.65 7.69 13.02
C GLY A 119 -1.54 8.09 14.21
N PHE A 120 -2.08 7.09 14.92
CA PHE A 120 -3.01 7.32 16.02
C PHE A 120 -2.39 8.16 17.15
N GLY A 121 -1.13 7.90 17.47
CA GLY A 121 -0.39 8.65 18.49
C GLY A 121 0.19 9.98 18.02
N THR A 122 0.16 10.25 16.72
CA THR A 122 0.68 11.49 16.12
C THR A 122 -0.42 12.41 15.59
N ASP A 123 -1.69 11.99 15.67
CA ASP A 123 -2.83 12.73 15.12
C ASP A 123 -2.66 13.08 13.64
N ARG A 124 -2.14 12.13 12.84
CA ARG A 124 -1.86 12.34 11.42
C ARG A 124 -2.17 11.12 10.57
N VAL A 125 -2.53 11.37 9.32
CA VAL A 125 -2.41 10.40 8.23
C VAL A 125 -1.15 10.74 7.47
N GLU A 126 -0.30 9.76 7.26
CA GLU A 126 0.95 9.89 6.52
C GLU A 126 0.90 9.02 5.26
N ALA A 127 1.56 9.45 4.19
CA ALA A 127 1.71 8.64 3.00
C ALA A 127 3.17 8.26 2.77
N ILE A 128 3.41 6.97 2.65
CA ILE A 128 4.68 6.39 2.25
C ILE A 128 4.65 6.14 0.75
N ASP A 129 5.61 6.66 0.02
CA ASP A 129 5.86 6.27 -1.37
C ASP A 129 6.55 4.90 -1.40
N THR A 130 5.94 3.93 -2.10
CA THR A 130 6.42 2.53 -2.10
C THR A 130 7.68 2.32 -2.93
N SER A 131 8.01 3.23 -3.84
CA SER A 131 9.22 3.15 -4.66
C SER A 131 10.46 3.58 -3.88
N THR A 132 10.30 4.53 -2.95
CA THR A 132 11.39 5.09 -2.14
C THR A 132 11.33 4.64 -0.68
N ASN A 133 10.19 4.16 -0.20
CA ASN A 133 9.91 3.84 1.19
C ASN A 133 10.11 5.05 2.13
N GLN A 134 9.76 6.24 1.66
CA GLN A 134 9.82 7.48 2.43
C GLN A 134 8.42 8.06 2.64
N VAL A 135 8.21 8.72 3.78
CA VAL A 135 7.01 9.53 4.00
C VAL A 135 7.09 10.75 3.09
N VAL A 136 6.09 10.93 2.22
CA VAL A 136 6.05 11.98 1.20
C VAL A 136 5.07 13.10 1.51
N TRP A 137 4.09 12.87 2.37
CA TRP A 137 3.24 13.92 2.92
C TRP A 137 2.59 13.47 4.24
N GLU A 138 2.17 14.42 5.04
CA GLU A 138 1.46 14.27 6.29
C GLU A 138 0.23 15.16 6.31
N LEU A 139 -0.88 14.67 6.86
CA LEU A 139 -2.12 15.41 7.03
C LEU A 139 -2.63 15.26 8.46
N SER A 140 -2.96 16.36 9.12
CA SER A 140 -3.54 16.31 10.45
C SER A 140 -4.96 15.74 10.40
N VAL A 141 -5.14 14.59 11.03
CA VAL A 141 -6.42 13.92 11.29
C VAL A 141 -6.37 13.42 12.73
N PRO A 142 -7.24 13.89 13.62
CA PRO A 142 -7.18 13.50 15.02
C PRO A 142 -7.47 12.01 15.23
N GLN A 143 -6.63 11.30 15.95
CA GLN A 143 -6.74 9.88 16.29
C GLN A 143 -7.22 9.00 15.13
N PRO A 144 -6.52 9.01 13.98
CA PRO A 144 -6.90 8.19 12.83
C PRO A 144 -6.67 6.72 13.16
N HIS A 145 -7.65 5.86 12.89
CA HIS A 145 -7.62 4.47 13.31
C HIS A 145 -7.47 3.49 12.13
N ASN A 146 -8.46 3.41 11.26
CA ASN A 146 -8.44 2.63 10.04
C ASN A 146 -8.82 3.49 8.83
N MET A 147 -8.42 3.05 7.65
CA MET A 147 -8.64 3.79 6.41
C MET A 147 -9.10 2.85 5.30
N ALA A 148 -9.85 3.41 4.34
CA ALA A 148 -10.18 2.78 3.07
C ALA A 148 -9.91 3.76 1.94
N ILE A 149 -9.61 3.24 0.74
CA ILE A 149 -9.31 4.04 -0.45
C ILE A 149 -10.30 3.64 -1.54
N THR A 150 -10.77 4.61 -2.33
CA THR A 150 -11.62 4.35 -3.49
C THR A 150 -10.90 3.50 -4.55
N PRO A 151 -11.63 2.68 -5.34
CA PRO A 151 -11.01 1.83 -6.36
C PRO A 151 -10.24 2.59 -7.44
N ASP A 152 -10.56 3.86 -7.68
CA ASP A 152 -9.83 4.74 -8.59
C ASP A 152 -8.55 5.35 -7.98
N GLY A 153 -8.34 5.12 -6.67
CA GLY A 153 -7.19 5.65 -5.93
C GLY A 153 -7.22 7.16 -5.68
N ALA A 154 -8.34 7.84 -5.95
CA ALA A 154 -8.43 9.29 -5.84
C ALA A 154 -8.71 9.77 -4.41
N THR A 155 -9.49 9.02 -3.63
CA THR A 155 -9.96 9.45 -2.31
C THR A 155 -9.68 8.41 -1.24
N ALA A 156 -9.21 8.85 -0.08
CA ALA A 156 -9.14 8.03 1.12
C ALA A 156 -10.13 8.51 2.18
N TYR A 157 -10.66 7.56 2.92
CA TYR A 157 -11.55 7.76 4.07
C TYR A 157 -10.81 7.28 5.32
N ALA A 158 -10.64 8.16 6.30
CA ALA A 158 -9.94 7.85 7.54
C ALA A 158 -10.90 7.95 8.74
N ALA A 159 -11.07 6.86 9.48
CA ALA A 159 -11.85 6.84 10.71
C ALA A 159 -11.13 7.61 11.80
N SER A 160 -11.65 8.76 12.23
CA SER A 160 -11.17 9.55 13.37
C SER A 160 -11.93 9.16 14.62
N GLN A 161 -11.20 8.73 15.65
CA GLN A 161 -11.75 8.31 16.94
C GLN A 161 -11.68 9.42 18.00
N GLN A 162 -11.44 10.67 17.60
CA GLN A 162 -11.36 11.80 18.54
C GLN A 162 -12.66 11.92 19.31
N LYS A 163 -12.58 11.65 20.60
CA LYS A 163 -13.74 11.65 21.50
C LYS A 163 -14.49 12.98 21.47
N GLY A 164 -15.79 12.91 21.15
CA GLY A 164 -16.68 14.07 21.03
C GLY A 164 -16.56 14.80 19.69
N SER A 165 -15.78 14.26 18.74
CA SER A 165 -15.64 14.76 17.37
C SER A 165 -15.37 13.59 16.42
N GLU A 166 -15.97 12.44 16.72
CA GLU A 166 -15.86 11.24 15.92
C GLU A 166 -16.34 11.50 14.49
N ALA A 167 -15.57 11.06 13.51
CA ALA A 167 -15.87 11.33 12.10
C ALA A 167 -15.15 10.36 11.17
N ILE A 168 -15.55 10.36 9.91
CA ILE A 168 -14.74 9.83 8.81
C ILE A 168 -14.21 11.04 8.01
N ALA A 169 -12.90 11.28 8.06
CA ALA A 169 -12.24 12.31 7.27
C ALA A 169 -12.15 11.87 5.80
N ILE A 170 -12.42 12.79 4.88
CA ILE A 170 -12.35 12.60 3.42
C ILE A 170 -11.08 13.29 2.92
N ILE A 171 -10.20 12.52 2.28
CA ILE A 171 -8.85 12.95 1.90
C ILE A 171 -8.68 12.77 0.39
N ASP A 172 -8.37 13.84 -0.31
CA ASP A 172 -7.94 13.80 -1.71
C ASP A 172 -6.48 13.34 -1.78
N LEU A 173 -6.22 12.21 -2.43
CA LEU A 173 -4.89 11.60 -2.52
C LEU A 173 -4.00 12.26 -3.58
N GLY A 174 -4.58 13.00 -4.51
CA GLY A 174 -3.82 13.77 -5.49
C GLY A 174 -3.14 15.00 -4.87
N THR A 175 -3.84 15.65 -3.93
CA THR A 175 -3.36 16.86 -3.24
C THR A 175 -2.82 16.61 -1.84
N GLY A 176 -3.14 15.47 -1.22
CA GLY A 176 -2.80 15.17 0.17
C GLY A 176 -3.53 16.07 1.18
N THR A 177 -4.76 16.52 0.84
CA THR A 177 -5.53 17.44 1.68
C THR A 177 -6.88 16.86 2.09
N GLN A 178 -7.37 17.24 3.25
CA GLN A 178 -8.73 16.91 3.67
C GLN A 178 -9.72 17.79 2.92
N THR A 179 -10.67 17.17 2.20
CA THR A 179 -11.69 17.85 1.42
C THR A 179 -13.06 17.89 2.10
N GLY A 180 -13.24 17.04 3.11
CA GLY A 180 -14.51 16.95 3.84
C GLY A 180 -14.41 16.06 5.08
N SER A 181 -15.56 15.89 5.72
CA SER A 181 -15.71 15.02 6.89
C SER A 181 -17.16 14.57 7.04
N MET A 182 -17.38 13.32 7.39
CA MET A 182 -18.69 12.77 7.77
C MET A 182 -18.73 12.63 9.29
N PRO A 183 -19.42 13.51 10.03
CA PRO A 183 -19.52 13.43 11.48
C PRO A 183 -20.26 12.15 11.91
N LEU A 184 -19.83 11.55 13.01
CA LEU A 184 -20.42 10.34 13.57
C LEU A 184 -20.84 10.57 15.02
N ASP A 185 -21.85 9.83 15.48
CA ASP A 185 -22.35 9.87 16.85
C ASP A 185 -21.72 8.80 17.76
N HIS A 186 -20.96 7.88 17.16
CA HIS A 186 -20.26 6.79 17.84
C HIS A 186 -18.84 6.61 17.25
N THR A 187 -17.96 6.04 18.04
CA THR A 187 -16.56 5.79 17.65
C THR A 187 -16.46 4.81 16.48
N PRO A 188 -15.95 5.23 15.30
CA PRO A 188 -15.77 4.33 14.17
C PRO A 188 -14.65 3.32 14.43
N ARG A 189 -14.86 2.04 14.03
CA ARG A 189 -13.88 0.96 14.21
C ARG A 189 -13.14 0.63 12.93
N ALA A 190 -13.85 0.18 11.92
CA ALA A 190 -13.30 -0.19 10.63
C ALA A 190 -14.26 0.22 9.51
N LEU A 191 -13.70 0.38 8.32
CA LEU A 191 -14.43 0.82 7.14
C LEU A 191 -13.86 0.17 5.88
N ASN A 192 -14.70 0.06 4.85
CA ASN A 192 -14.31 -0.42 3.54
C ASN A 192 -15.18 0.25 2.47
N VAL A 193 -14.58 0.64 1.35
CA VAL A 193 -15.30 1.19 0.20
C VAL A 193 -15.74 0.04 -0.70
N SER A 194 -16.93 0.15 -1.28
CA SER A 194 -17.46 -0.84 -2.23
C SER A 194 -16.55 -0.99 -3.44
N SER A 195 -16.57 -2.16 -4.10
CA SER A 195 -15.73 -2.44 -5.28
C SER A 195 -15.98 -1.50 -6.45
N GLU A 196 -17.15 -0.87 -6.51
CA GLU A 196 -17.54 0.12 -7.51
C GLU A 196 -17.24 1.57 -7.08
N GLY A 197 -16.87 1.77 -5.81
CA GLY A 197 -16.55 3.10 -5.27
C GLY A 197 -17.78 3.97 -4.98
N ALA A 198 -19.00 3.39 -4.99
CA ALA A 198 -20.22 4.14 -4.76
C ALA A 198 -20.51 4.34 -3.27
N ASP A 199 -20.18 3.37 -2.44
CA ASP A 199 -20.56 3.33 -1.04
C ASP A 199 -19.39 3.04 -0.11
N ILE A 200 -19.54 3.45 1.14
CA ILE A 200 -18.66 3.10 2.23
C ILE A 200 -19.45 2.36 3.32
N ALA A 201 -18.98 1.16 3.65
CA ALA A 201 -19.48 0.40 4.77
C ALA A 201 -18.56 0.58 5.98
N TYR A 202 -19.13 0.83 7.17
CA TYR A 202 -18.35 1.03 8.39
C TYR A 202 -19.09 0.56 9.63
N THR A 203 -18.32 0.25 10.67
CA THR A 203 -18.82 -0.20 11.96
C THR A 203 -18.53 0.81 13.06
N LEU A 204 -19.43 0.88 14.03
CA LEU A 204 -19.38 1.81 15.14
C LEU A 204 -19.35 1.05 16.47
N ALA A 205 -18.59 1.56 17.43
CA ALA A 205 -18.55 0.98 18.77
C ALA A 205 -19.90 1.15 19.47
N GLY A 206 -20.44 0.03 20.02
CA GLY A 206 -21.72 0.02 20.70
C GLY A 206 -22.94 -0.02 19.79
N VAL A 207 -22.76 -0.15 18.48
CA VAL A 207 -23.85 -0.28 17.49
C VAL A 207 -23.76 -1.66 16.83
N ASP A 208 -24.82 -2.47 16.98
CA ASP A 208 -24.91 -3.84 16.46
C ASP A 208 -25.44 -3.86 15.02
N ALA A 209 -24.90 -2.97 14.19
CA ALA A 209 -25.26 -2.84 12.78
C ALA A 209 -24.05 -2.34 11.96
N LEU A 210 -23.99 -2.79 10.72
CA LEU A 210 -23.12 -2.22 9.70
C LEU A 210 -23.82 -1.00 9.10
N GLN A 211 -23.13 0.14 9.07
CA GLN A 211 -23.59 1.35 8.42
C GLN A 211 -23.15 1.34 6.96
N VAL A 212 -24.00 1.76 6.06
CA VAL A 212 -23.67 1.98 4.64
C VAL A 212 -24.06 3.39 4.25
N THR A 213 -23.10 4.14 3.72
CA THR A 213 -23.28 5.54 3.30
C THR A 213 -22.94 5.68 1.83
N ASP A 214 -23.84 6.29 1.05
CA ASP A 214 -23.57 6.69 -0.34
C ASP A 214 -22.53 7.81 -0.38
N LEU A 215 -21.46 7.60 -1.13
CA LEU A 215 -20.31 8.52 -1.17
C LEU A 215 -20.58 9.79 -1.97
N THR A 216 -21.55 9.80 -2.85
CA THR A 216 -21.92 10.99 -3.64
C THR A 216 -22.74 11.97 -2.80
N SER A 217 -23.75 11.48 -2.13
CA SER A 217 -24.62 12.31 -1.27
C SER A 217 -24.07 12.48 0.14
N GLN A 218 -23.17 11.62 0.59
CA GLN A 218 -22.66 11.50 1.95
C GLN A 218 -23.79 11.27 2.99
N GLN A 219 -24.88 10.63 2.56
CA GLN A 219 -25.99 10.30 3.42
C GLN A 219 -26.00 8.81 3.75
N LEU A 220 -26.37 8.50 4.99
CA LEU A 220 -26.61 7.12 5.40
C LEU A 220 -27.71 6.51 4.52
N GLU A 221 -27.36 5.51 3.73
CA GLU A 221 -28.28 4.83 2.84
C GLU A 221 -29.06 3.76 3.59
N THR A 222 -28.37 2.94 4.37
CA THR A 222 -28.99 1.86 5.13
C THR A 222 -28.15 1.39 6.30
N GLN A 223 -28.78 0.58 7.17
CA GLN A 223 -28.15 -0.14 8.25
C GLN A 223 -28.48 -1.63 8.12
N ILE A 224 -27.44 -2.47 8.09
CA ILE A 224 -27.60 -3.92 8.06
C ILE A 224 -27.44 -4.44 9.48
N THR A 225 -28.50 -5.05 10.04
CA THR A 225 -28.41 -5.70 11.36
C THR A 225 -27.39 -6.84 11.32
N THR A 226 -26.44 -6.82 12.24
CA THR A 226 -25.38 -7.81 12.40
C THR A 226 -25.51 -8.54 13.74
N GLY A 227 -24.61 -9.46 14.01
CA GLY A 227 -24.36 -9.89 15.39
C GLY A 227 -23.76 -8.78 16.24
N ALA A 228 -23.77 -8.94 17.56
CA ALA A 228 -23.27 -7.94 18.48
C ALA A 228 -21.76 -7.63 18.25
N SER A 229 -21.42 -6.34 18.41
CA SER A 229 -20.06 -5.83 18.27
C SER A 229 -19.43 -6.13 16.90
N PRO A 230 -20.03 -5.63 15.77
CA PRO A 230 -19.42 -5.79 14.45
C PRO A 230 -18.09 -5.06 14.39
N HIS A 231 -17.13 -5.60 13.60
CA HIS A 231 -15.80 -5.00 13.52
C HIS A 231 -15.40 -4.69 12.07
N HIS A 232 -14.76 -5.59 11.34
CA HIS A 232 -14.24 -5.30 10.01
C HIS A 232 -15.26 -5.66 8.92
N PRO A 233 -15.74 -4.67 8.13
CA PRO A 233 -16.50 -4.90 6.91
C PRO A 233 -15.57 -5.04 5.72
N LEU A 234 -15.96 -5.84 4.72
CA LEU A 234 -15.22 -6.02 3.48
C LEU A 234 -16.17 -6.34 2.32
N PHE A 235 -15.95 -5.75 1.15
CA PHE A 235 -16.53 -6.21 -0.10
C PHE A 235 -15.58 -7.16 -0.79
N THR A 236 -16.10 -8.26 -1.38
CA THR A 236 -15.25 -9.17 -2.17
C THR A 236 -14.71 -8.46 -3.41
N PRO A 237 -13.54 -8.87 -3.94
CA PRO A 237 -12.94 -8.24 -5.13
C PRO A 237 -13.86 -8.23 -6.36
N ASP A 238 -14.76 -9.22 -6.51
CA ASP A 238 -15.74 -9.30 -7.61
C ASP A 238 -17.02 -8.50 -7.34
N GLY A 239 -17.12 -7.84 -6.19
CA GLY A 239 -18.26 -7.00 -5.79
C GLY A 239 -19.57 -7.75 -5.49
N LYS A 240 -19.56 -9.11 -5.46
CA LYS A 240 -20.81 -9.88 -5.33
C LYS A 240 -21.22 -10.19 -3.90
N LEU A 241 -20.31 -10.07 -2.95
CA LEU A 241 -20.58 -10.29 -1.54
C LEU A 241 -20.02 -9.16 -0.69
N GLY A 242 -20.78 -8.78 0.31
CA GLY A 242 -20.31 -8.02 1.44
C GLY A 242 -20.16 -8.95 2.66
N LEU A 243 -19.14 -8.68 3.45
CA LEU A 243 -18.73 -9.48 4.60
C LEU A 243 -18.58 -8.56 5.80
N VAL A 244 -18.94 -9.00 6.99
CA VAL A 244 -18.61 -8.32 8.24
C VAL A 244 -18.40 -9.35 9.36
N VAL A 245 -17.39 -9.17 10.19
CA VAL A 245 -17.21 -10.00 11.38
C VAL A 245 -18.00 -9.44 12.56
N SER A 246 -18.72 -10.30 13.28
CA SER A 246 -19.44 -9.98 14.52
C SER A 246 -18.74 -10.64 15.70
N GLN A 247 -18.11 -9.83 16.57
CA GLN A 247 -17.23 -10.32 17.64
C GLN A 247 -18.00 -11.06 18.75
N GLY A 248 -19.17 -10.54 19.12
CA GLY A 248 -19.98 -11.14 20.19
C GLY A 248 -20.38 -12.59 19.91
N PRO A 249 -21.10 -12.86 18.83
CA PRO A 249 -21.48 -14.24 18.48
C PRO A 249 -20.33 -15.05 17.89
N GLY A 250 -19.24 -14.42 17.42
CA GLY A 250 -18.14 -15.11 16.72
C GLY A 250 -18.57 -15.58 15.34
N THR A 251 -19.06 -14.67 14.50
CA THR A 251 -19.57 -15.00 13.17
C THR A 251 -18.92 -14.15 12.09
N LEU A 252 -18.91 -14.67 10.87
CA LEU A 252 -18.75 -13.96 9.63
C LEU A 252 -20.15 -13.83 9.02
N ASP A 253 -20.67 -12.60 8.98
CA ASP A 253 -21.99 -12.32 8.43
C ASP A 253 -21.83 -11.84 6.98
N LEU A 254 -22.68 -12.36 6.08
CA LEU A 254 -22.65 -12.10 4.66
C LEU A 254 -23.89 -11.26 4.29
N PHE A 255 -23.69 -10.29 3.40
CA PHE A 255 -24.79 -9.50 2.83
C PHE A 255 -24.64 -9.37 1.31
N ASP A 256 -25.73 -9.08 0.64
CA ASP A 256 -25.78 -8.75 -0.78
C ASP A 256 -25.49 -7.25 -0.96
N PRO A 257 -24.43 -6.82 -1.64
CA PRO A 257 -24.10 -5.41 -1.84
C PRO A 257 -25.11 -4.63 -2.69
N ALA A 258 -25.87 -5.31 -3.57
CA ALA A 258 -26.83 -4.64 -4.43
C ALA A 258 -28.13 -4.29 -3.69
N THR A 259 -28.45 -4.99 -2.61
CA THR A 259 -29.70 -4.81 -1.84
C THR A 259 -29.46 -4.51 -0.37
N TYR A 260 -28.21 -4.60 0.10
CA TYR A 260 -27.80 -4.47 1.50
C TYR A 260 -28.59 -5.38 2.46
N THR A 261 -29.00 -6.55 1.98
CA THR A 261 -29.72 -7.54 2.80
C THR A 261 -28.78 -8.62 3.30
N ALA A 262 -28.92 -8.97 4.59
CA ALA A 262 -28.17 -10.10 5.16
C ALA A 262 -28.57 -11.42 4.48
N THR A 263 -27.58 -12.23 4.08
CA THR A 263 -27.81 -13.47 3.33
C THR A 263 -27.37 -14.72 4.07
N ALA A 264 -26.42 -14.64 4.99
CA ALA A 264 -25.92 -15.75 5.79
C ALA A 264 -25.17 -15.26 7.03
N SER A 265 -25.02 -16.13 8.01
CA SER A 265 -24.15 -15.95 9.17
C SER A 265 -23.41 -17.27 9.41
N ILE A 266 -22.09 -17.23 9.37
CA ILE A 266 -21.22 -18.41 9.44
C ILE A 266 -20.44 -18.36 10.74
N LYS A 267 -20.58 -19.40 11.59
CA LYS A 267 -19.82 -19.49 12.82
C LYS A 267 -18.33 -19.66 12.51
N VAL A 268 -17.51 -18.78 13.08
CA VAL A 268 -16.05 -18.82 13.03
C VAL A 268 -15.46 -18.99 14.44
N GLY A 269 -14.28 -18.49 14.73
CA GLY A 269 -13.68 -18.60 16.07
C GLY A 269 -14.22 -17.58 17.08
N THR A 270 -13.46 -17.32 18.13
CA THR A 270 -13.84 -16.40 19.20
C THR A 270 -13.20 -15.04 18.97
N MET A 271 -14.02 -13.98 19.06
CA MET A 271 -13.59 -12.59 18.84
C MET A 271 -12.99 -12.42 17.44
N PRO A 272 -13.73 -12.70 16.34
CA PRO A 272 -13.23 -12.46 15.00
C PRO A 272 -12.92 -10.98 14.80
N HIS A 273 -11.76 -10.70 14.18
CA HIS A 273 -11.24 -9.34 14.13
C HIS A 273 -11.14 -8.78 12.71
N TRP A 274 -10.55 -9.52 11.77
CA TRP A 274 -10.30 -9.07 10.41
C TRP A 274 -10.59 -10.15 9.38
N ILE A 275 -10.81 -9.70 8.13
CA ILE A 275 -11.09 -10.57 6.99
C ILE A 275 -10.06 -10.28 5.90
N GLY A 276 -9.44 -11.31 5.36
CA GLY A 276 -8.71 -11.28 4.10
C GLY A 276 -9.42 -12.18 3.09
N VAL A 277 -9.54 -11.76 1.84
CA VAL A 277 -10.20 -12.53 0.78
C VAL A 277 -9.22 -12.76 -0.36
N THR A 278 -9.27 -13.94 -0.98
CA THR A 278 -8.49 -14.24 -2.18
C THR A 278 -8.97 -13.44 -3.38
N SER A 279 -8.08 -13.16 -4.33
CA SER A 279 -8.39 -12.34 -5.52
C SER A 279 -9.48 -12.94 -6.42
N ASP A 280 -9.73 -14.26 -6.34
CA ASP A 280 -10.83 -14.96 -7.03
C ASP A 280 -12.17 -14.88 -6.26
N SER A 281 -12.21 -14.15 -5.14
CA SER A 281 -13.39 -13.98 -4.27
C SER A 281 -13.96 -15.27 -3.68
N ARG A 282 -13.22 -16.37 -3.73
CA ARG A 282 -13.71 -17.67 -3.29
C ARG A 282 -13.47 -17.97 -1.81
N TRP A 283 -12.31 -17.54 -1.28
CA TRP A 283 -11.90 -17.89 0.07
C TRP A 283 -11.78 -16.67 0.95
N ALA A 284 -12.42 -16.70 2.12
CA ALA A 284 -12.20 -15.72 3.18
C ALA A 284 -11.39 -16.35 4.31
N TYR A 285 -10.41 -15.61 4.80
CA TYR A 285 -9.57 -15.92 5.95
C TYR A 285 -9.96 -14.96 7.06
N VAL A 286 -10.52 -15.47 8.15
CA VAL A 286 -10.98 -14.67 9.28
C VAL A 286 -10.08 -14.89 10.48
N THR A 287 -9.42 -13.83 10.94
CA THR A 287 -8.62 -13.89 12.17
C THR A 287 -9.52 -13.90 13.39
N ASN A 288 -9.26 -14.78 14.33
CA ASN A 288 -10.01 -14.92 15.57
C ASN A 288 -9.09 -14.61 16.76
N GLU A 289 -9.17 -13.39 17.28
CA GLU A 289 -8.20 -12.85 18.25
C GLU A 289 -8.10 -13.67 19.52
N ASN A 290 -9.23 -14.11 20.06
CA ASN A 290 -9.25 -14.82 21.36
C ASN A 290 -9.15 -16.33 21.24
N SER A 291 -9.42 -16.93 20.07
CA SER A 291 -9.14 -18.37 19.85
C SER A 291 -7.77 -18.63 19.23
N ASN A 292 -7.00 -17.58 18.90
CA ASN A 292 -5.62 -17.67 18.38
C ASN A 292 -5.50 -18.46 17.08
N ASP A 293 -6.50 -18.35 16.22
CA ASP A 293 -6.57 -19.08 14.96
C ASP A 293 -7.10 -18.22 13.81
N VAL A 294 -7.06 -18.79 12.61
CA VAL A 294 -7.70 -18.26 11.40
C VAL A 294 -8.71 -19.27 10.91
N SER A 295 -9.97 -18.86 10.74
CA SER A 295 -10.99 -19.66 10.06
C SER A 295 -10.89 -19.45 8.55
N VAL A 296 -10.77 -20.54 7.79
CA VAL A 296 -10.80 -20.54 6.32
C VAL A 296 -12.22 -20.88 5.87
N VAL A 297 -12.86 -19.92 5.19
CA VAL A 297 -14.27 -20.01 4.80
C VAL A 297 -14.36 -20.12 3.28
N ASP A 298 -15.03 -21.15 2.77
CA ASP A 298 -15.47 -21.21 1.37
C ASP A 298 -16.73 -20.35 1.23
N LEU A 299 -16.60 -19.24 0.51
CA LEU A 299 -17.69 -18.28 0.33
C LEU A 299 -18.78 -18.81 -0.61
N THR A 300 -18.46 -19.77 -1.50
CA THR A 300 -19.43 -20.43 -2.38
C THR A 300 -20.32 -21.39 -1.59
N ASP A 301 -19.70 -22.23 -0.78
CA ASP A 301 -20.41 -23.20 0.05
C ASP A 301 -20.89 -22.62 1.39
N ARG A 302 -20.45 -21.40 1.72
CA ARG A 302 -20.77 -20.66 2.95
C ARG A 302 -20.48 -21.46 4.23
N LYS A 303 -19.29 -22.05 4.30
CA LYS A 303 -18.88 -22.89 5.42
C LYS A 303 -17.40 -22.74 5.75
N VAL A 304 -17.04 -22.94 7.03
CA VAL A 304 -15.64 -23.09 7.44
C VAL A 304 -15.14 -24.45 6.96
N THR A 305 -14.01 -24.43 6.23
CA THR A 305 -13.35 -25.65 5.72
C THR A 305 -12.11 -26.02 6.51
N ALA A 306 -11.49 -25.03 7.18
CA ALA A 306 -10.36 -25.27 8.07
C ALA A 306 -10.31 -24.22 9.18
N THR A 307 -9.74 -24.60 10.32
CA THR A 307 -9.35 -23.68 11.40
C THR A 307 -7.86 -23.90 11.66
N VAL A 308 -7.07 -22.84 11.49
CA VAL A 308 -5.60 -22.91 11.51
C VAL A 308 -5.07 -22.16 12.72
N PRO A 309 -4.47 -22.82 13.71
CA PRO A 309 -3.74 -22.13 14.77
C PRO A 309 -2.57 -21.35 14.20
N VAL A 310 -2.45 -20.06 14.54
CA VAL A 310 -1.44 -19.16 13.94
C VAL A 310 -0.50 -18.51 14.95
N GLY A 311 -0.94 -18.33 16.19
CA GLY A 311 -0.22 -17.62 17.27
C GLY A 311 -1.15 -16.68 18.02
N ASN A 312 -0.63 -15.92 18.99
CA ASN A 312 -1.43 -15.21 19.97
C ASN A 312 -1.99 -13.88 19.43
N ALA A 313 -3.29 -13.71 19.62
CA ALA A 313 -4.07 -12.53 19.23
C ALA A 313 -3.87 -12.12 17.77
N PRO A 314 -4.24 -12.98 16.79
CA PRO A 314 -4.22 -12.60 15.38
C PRO A 314 -5.25 -11.48 15.13
N ARG A 315 -4.80 -10.33 14.61
CA ARG A 315 -5.65 -9.17 14.34
C ARG A 315 -5.84 -8.94 12.85
N LYS A 316 -4.89 -8.32 12.19
CA LYS A 316 -4.96 -8.02 10.75
C LYS A 316 -4.48 -9.21 9.92
N ILE A 317 -5.11 -9.41 8.77
CA ILE A 317 -4.67 -10.39 7.77
C ILE A 317 -4.74 -9.75 6.38
N VAL A 318 -3.75 -10.04 5.55
CA VAL A 318 -3.75 -9.73 4.12
C VAL A 318 -3.40 -10.99 3.34
N VAL A 319 -4.05 -11.16 2.19
CA VAL A 319 -3.78 -12.28 1.27
C VAL A 319 -3.07 -11.73 0.04
N GLN A 320 -1.94 -12.35 -0.34
CA GLN A 320 -1.27 -11.98 -1.58
C GLN A 320 -2.23 -12.14 -2.77
N PRO A 321 -2.19 -11.20 -3.74
CA PRO A 321 -2.86 -11.42 -5.01
C PRO A 321 -2.36 -12.73 -5.64
N GLY A 322 -3.29 -13.56 -6.13
CA GLY A 322 -2.95 -14.73 -6.92
C GLY A 322 -2.33 -14.31 -8.28
N PRO A 323 -1.72 -15.24 -9.03
CA PRO A 323 -1.28 -14.94 -10.38
C PRO A 323 -2.48 -14.44 -11.19
N SER A 324 -2.45 -13.15 -11.53
CA SER A 324 -3.51 -12.51 -12.30
C SER A 324 -3.60 -13.16 -13.68
N ALA A 325 -4.79 -13.58 -14.10
CA ALA A 325 -5.03 -14.07 -15.45
C ALA A 325 -4.86 -12.98 -16.52
N SER A 326 -4.67 -11.72 -16.13
CA SER A 326 -4.30 -10.61 -17.01
C SER A 326 -3.82 -9.41 -16.21
N ALA A 327 -2.52 -9.28 -16.04
CA ALA A 327 -1.95 -7.96 -15.78
C ALA A 327 -2.05 -7.15 -17.07
N PRO A 328 -2.48 -5.87 -17.06
CA PRO A 328 -2.33 -5.03 -18.23
C PRO A 328 -0.82 -4.94 -18.55
N ALA A 329 -0.46 -5.28 -19.79
CA ALA A 329 0.88 -5.14 -20.29
C ALA A 329 1.27 -3.66 -20.28
N GLY A 330 2.19 -3.28 -19.40
CA GLY A 330 2.71 -1.92 -19.38
C GLY A 330 3.29 -1.45 -18.05
N GLN A 331 4.17 -2.24 -17.43
CA GLN A 331 5.15 -1.65 -16.50
C GLN A 331 6.53 -2.28 -16.77
N PRO A 332 7.59 -1.46 -16.91
CA PRO A 332 8.93 -1.98 -17.04
C PRO A 332 9.34 -2.64 -15.72
N SER A 333 9.76 -3.91 -15.81
CA SER A 333 10.39 -4.62 -14.70
C SER A 333 11.64 -3.86 -14.28
N ALA A 334 11.60 -3.24 -13.12
CA ALA A 334 12.80 -2.70 -12.47
C ALA A 334 13.68 -3.86 -12.00
N GLY A 335 14.51 -4.37 -12.90
CA GLY A 335 15.64 -5.21 -12.60
C GLY A 335 16.77 -4.36 -12.01
N GLY A 336 16.63 -3.91 -10.79
CA GLY A 336 17.72 -3.27 -10.03
C GLY A 336 18.45 -4.33 -9.19
N THR A 337 19.61 -4.75 -9.63
CA THR A 337 20.55 -5.54 -8.82
C THR A 337 21.15 -4.61 -7.76
N TRP A 338 20.79 -4.83 -6.50
CA TRP A 338 21.41 -4.16 -5.37
C TRP A 338 22.78 -4.81 -5.11
N THR A 339 23.86 -4.12 -5.50
CA THR A 339 25.20 -4.47 -5.04
C THR A 339 25.47 -3.72 -3.74
N THR A 340 25.67 -4.47 -2.67
CA THR A 340 26.25 -3.96 -1.43
C THR A 340 27.66 -3.46 -1.74
N ALA A 341 27.89 -2.14 -1.63
CA ALA A 341 29.22 -1.57 -1.72
C ALA A 341 29.97 -1.77 -0.39
N PRO A 342 31.23 -2.23 -0.41
CA PRO A 342 32.05 -2.29 0.78
C PRO A 342 32.53 -0.87 1.13
N GLN A 343 32.49 -0.58 2.43
CA GLN A 343 33.01 0.64 3.03
C GLN A 343 34.55 0.69 2.81
N ALA A 344 35.02 1.59 1.95
CA ALA A 344 36.41 1.88 1.79
C ALA A 344 36.76 3.22 2.39
N SER A 345 37.70 3.21 3.31
CA SER A 345 38.34 4.37 3.92
C SER A 345 39.08 5.25 2.89
N ALA A 346 38.83 6.54 2.95
CA ALA A 346 39.42 7.55 2.09
C ALA A 346 40.93 7.78 2.40
N PRO A 347 41.78 7.97 1.38
CA PRO A 347 43.06 8.65 1.56
C PRO A 347 42.91 10.16 1.29
N ALA A 348 43.57 10.96 2.11
CA ALA A 348 43.65 12.40 1.98
C ALA A 348 44.28 12.84 0.65
N ALA A 349 43.59 13.72 -0.07
CA ALA A 349 44.10 14.36 -1.28
C ALA A 349 44.58 15.78 -0.99
N ALA A 350 45.70 16.12 -1.58
CA ALA A 350 46.41 17.40 -1.50
C ALA A 350 45.60 18.57 -2.11
N ALA A 351 45.79 19.77 -1.57
CA ALA A 351 45.16 21.01 -2.00
C ALA A 351 45.61 21.42 -3.41
N PRO A 352 44.70 21.87 -4.30
CA PRO A 352 45.03 22.55 -5.54
C PRO A 352 45.16 24.07 -5.35
N ALA A 353 45.98 24.69 -6.17
CA ALA A 353 46.28 26.12 -6.24
C ALA A 353 45.03 26.99 -6.59
N PRO A 354 45.04 28.31 -6.31
CA PRO A 354 43.89 29.17 -6.43
C PRO A 354 43.51 29.40 -7.90
N ALA A 355 42.24 29.08 -8.20
CA ALA A 355 41.58 29.38 -9.49
C ALA A 355 41.03 30.80 -9.50
N ALA A 356 40.97 31.40 -10.69
CA ALA A 356 40.37 32.71 -10.97
C ALA A 356 38.91 32.79 -10.46
N PRO A 357 38.37 33.97 -10.13
CA PRO A 357 37.00 34.10 -9.60
C PRO A 357 35.98 33.55 -10.60
N ALA A 358 35.20 32.59 -10.12
CA ALA A 358 34.09 32.01 -10.87
C ALA A 358 32.99 33.09 -11.09
N PRO A 359 32.23 33.04 -12.18
CA PRO A 359 31.08 33.93 -12.39
C PRO A 359 30.08 33.69 -11.24
N ASP A 360 29.46 34.79 -10.82
CA ASP A 360 28.45 34.82 -9.75
C ASP A 360 27.26 33.94 -10.15
N VAL A 361 27.18 32.73 -9.55
CA VAL A 361 26.16 31.74 -9.89
C VAL A 361 25.00 31.87 -8.89
N ALA A 362 23.82 32.16 -9.41
CA ALA A 362 22.62 32.18 -8.61
C ALA A 362 22.21 30.76 -8.23
N SER A 363 21.90 30.54 -6.96
CA SER A 363 21.60 29.22 -6.44
C SER A 363 20.17 29.11 -5.93
N ILE A 364 19.49 28.01 -6.31
CA ILE A 364 18.18 27.62 -5.82
C ILE A 364 18.34 26.24 -5.18
N SER A 365 18.00 26.13 -3.92
CA SER A 365 17.91 24.83 -3.23
C SER A 365 16.53 24.22 -3.47
N ILE A 366 16.49 22.92 -3.74
CA ILE A 366 15.29 22.10 -3.71
C ILE A 366 15.37 21.32 -2.41
N GLY A 367 14.47 21.58 -1.47
CA GLY A 367 14.48 20.93 -0.16
C GLY A 367 13.13 21.05 0.52
N LYS A 368 12.74 20.00 1.26
CA LYS A 368 11.45 19.92 1.92
C LYS A 368 10.27 20.15 0.95
N PHE A 369 10.38 19.59 -0.26
CA PHE A 369 9.40 19.75 -1.33
C PHE A 369 9.10 21.22 -1.68
N ALA A 370 10.10 22.08 -1.66
CA ALA A 370 10.01 23.49 -2.03
C ALA A 370 11.27 23.96 -2.77
N PHE A 371 11.11 25.02 -3.57
CA PHE A 371 12.24 25.75 -4.12
C PHE A 371 12.57 26.93 -3.21
N GLU A 372 13.83 27.07 -2.81
CA GLU A 372 14.29 28.16 -1.96
C GLU A 372 15.48 28.90 -2.62
N PRO A 373 15.33 30.21 -2.86
CA PRO A 373 14.15 31.04 -2.63
C PRO A 373 13.02 30.76 -3.65
N THR A 374 11.76 30.98 -3.26
CA THR A 374 10.59 30.83 -4.15
C THR A 374 10.55 31.88 -5.27
N THR A 375 11.32 32.96 -5.13
CA THR A 375 11.54 33.96 -6.18
C THR A 375 12.99 34.38 -6.15
N ILE A 376 13.68 34.27 -7.29
CA ILE A 376 15.06 34.76 -7.44
C ILE A 376 15.14 35.76 -8.58
N THR A 377 15.92 36.83 -8.40
CA THR A 377 16.20 37.79 -9.44
C THR A 377 17.65 37.63 -9.90
N VAL A 378 17.83 37.51 -11.22
CA VAL A 378 19.13 37.32 -11.87
C VAL A 378 19.28 38.33 -13.05
N THR A 379 20.49 38.54 -13.52
CA THR A 379 20.74 39.27 -14.77
C THR A 379 20.69 38.31 -15.96
N ALA A 380 20.37 38.87 -17.16
CA ALA A 380 20.40 38.09 -18.39
C ALA A 380 21.79 37.46 -18.61
N GLY A 381 21.85 36.14 -18.87
CA GLY A 381 23.10 35.43 -19.04
C GLY A 381 23.73 34.92 -17.73
N GLN A 382 23.20 35.25 -16.57
CA GLN A 382 23.69 34.70 -15.28
C GLN A 382 23.30 33.22 -15.13
N PRO A 383 24.23 32.32 -14.80
CA PRO A 383 23.90 30.92 -14.51
C PRO A 383 23.03 30.77 -13.27
N ILE A 384 22.04 29.89 -13.34
CA ILE A 384 21.16 29.52 -12.22
C ILE A 384 21.33 28.03 -11.97
N THR A 385 21.75 27.67 -10.78
CA THR A 385 21.94 26.25 -10.37
C THR A 385 20.85 25.85 -9.39
N PHE A 386 20.14 24.79 -9.73
CA PHE A 386 19.18 24.08 -8.87
C PHE A 386 19.92 22.89 -8.22
N THR A 387 19.91 22.82 -6.91
CA THR A 387 20.52 21.70 -6.17
C THR A 387 19.46 20.99 -5.37
N ASN A 388 19.30 19.70 -5.61
CA ASN A 388 18.34 18.87 -4.90
C ASN A 388 18.94 18.35 -3.59
N SER A 389 18.44 18.88 -2.47
CA SER A 389 18.81 18.48 -1.12
C SER A 389 17.81 17.48 -0.50
N ASP A 390 16.71 17.19 -1.20
CA ASP A 390 15.73 16.20 -0.78
C ASP A 390 16.20 14.77 -1.10
N PRO A 391 15.71 13.77 -0.37
CA PRO A 391 16.05 12.37 -0.63
C PRO A 391 15.33 11.77 -1.84
N VAL A 392 14.47 12.54 -2.53
CA VAL A 392 13.69 12.14 -3.71
C VAL A 392 14.09 12.96 -4.94
N ALA A 393 13.79 12.43 -6.13
CA ALA A 393 14.04 13.15 -7.37
C ALA A 393 13.05 14.31 -7.56
N HIS A 394 13.52 15.41 -8.11
CA HIS A 394 12.72 16.57 -8.47
C HIS A 394 13.01 17.00 -9.92
N THR A 395 12.20 17.88 -10.47
CA THR A 395 12.51 18.58 -11.70
C THR A 395 12.45 20.10 -11.48
N SER A 396 13.09 20.86 -12.36
CA SER A 396 12.87 22.28 -12.50
C SER A 396 12.42 22.53 -13.94
N THR A 397 11.11 22.69 -14.16
CA THR A 397 10.51 22.76 -15.50
C THR A 397 9.76 24.08 -15.67
N SER A 398 10.22 24.92 -16.59
CA SER A 398 9.58 26.21 -16.90
C SER A 398 8.19 26.02 -17.50
N SER A 399 7.21 26.77 -17.03
CA SER A 399 5.85 26.77 -17.57
C SER A 399 5.76 27.31 -19.01
N THR A 400 6.79 28.01 -19.46
CA THR A 400 6.88 28.59 -20.82
C THR A 400 7.77 27.79 -21.76
N GLY A 401 8.35 26.65 -21.26
CA GLY A 401 9.29 25.84 -22.03
C GLY A 401 10.69 26.41 -22.16
N ALA A 402 11.05 27.43 -21.37
CA ALA A 402 12.38 28.06 -21.43
C ALA A 402 13.49 27.12 -20.97
N TRP A 403 13.21 26.18 -20.09
CA TRP A 403 14.08 25.05 -19.69
C TRP A 403 13.26 23.88 -19.15
N ASP A 404 13.88 22.71 -19.18
CA ASP A 404 13.47 21.51 -18.47
C ASP A 404 14.73 20.80 -17.99
N SER A 405 14.83 20.55 -16.68
CA SER A 405 15.99 19.87 -16.11
C SER A 405 16.01 18.37 -16.34
N GLY A 406 14.85 17.78 -16.72
CA GLY A 406 14.63 16.36 -16.43
C GLY A 406 14.71 16.08 -14.93
N GLU A 407 14.89 14.84 -14.54
CA GLU A 407 15.03 14.46 -13.14
C GLU A 407 16.37 14.91 -12.54
N ILE A 408 16.31 15.63 -11.43
CA ILE A 408 17.46 15.98 -10.58
C ILE A 408 17.44 15.00 -9.41
N ALA A 409 18.33 14.00 -9.44
CA ALA A 409 18.42 12.99 -8.39
C ALA A 409 18.78 13.61 -7.02
N PRO A 410 18.55 12.90 -5.89
CA PRO A 410 19.02 13.32 -4.57
C PRO A 410 20.49 13.68 -4.57
N GLY A 411 20.83 14.87 -4.05
CA GLY A 411 22.19 15.42 -4.07
C GLY A 411 22.68 15.90 -5.45
N GLY A 412 21.87 15.75 -6.49
CA GLY A 412 22.18 16.20 -7.85
C GLY A 412 21.93 17.69 -8.06
N SER A 413 22.40 18.21 -9.18
CA SER A 413 22.20 19.61 -9.57
C SER A 413 21.95 19.75 -11.07
N PHE A 414 21.23 20.81 -11.44
CA PHE A 414 20.98 21.22 -12.80
C PHE A 414 21.28 22.71 -12.94
N THR A 415 21.96 23.11 -14.02
CA THR A 415 22.29 24.52 -14.27
C THR A 415 21.70 24.95 -15.61
N THR A 416 21.05 26.11 -15.62
CA THR A 416 20.51 26.74 -16.83
C THR A 416 20.92 28.21 -16.88
N THR A 417 20.73 28.84 -18.06
CA THR A 417 21.02 30.24 -18.29
C THR A 417 19.91 30.87 -19.16
N LEU A 418 19.35 32.00 -18.73
CA LEU A 418 18.28 32.69 -19.43
C LEU A 418 18.83 34.00 -20.03
N GLN A 419 18.68 34.15 -21.34
CA GLN A 419 19.22 35.31 -22.07
C GLN A 419 18.21 36.46 -22.23
N GLN A 420 16.92 36.17 -22.08
CA GLN A 420 15.85 37.15 -22.29
C GLN A 420 15.35 37.69 -20.96
N PRO A 421 15.27 39.04 -20.78
CA PRO A 421 14.60 39.63 -19.63
C PRO A 421 13.12 39.19 -19.58
N GLY A 422 12.63 38.88 -18.37
CA GLY A 422 11.25 38.44 -18.20
C GLY A 422 11.02 37.75 -16.88
N THR A 423 9.78 37.31 -16.66
CA THR A 423 9.37 36.54 -15.49
C THR A 423 9.03 35.11 -15.92
N TYR A 424 9.72 34.15 -15.38
CA TYR A 424 9.62 32.75 -15.72
C TYR A 424 9.09 31.94 -14.51
N ALA A 425 7.81 31.61 -14.56
CA ALA A 425 7.24 30.66 -13.61
C ALA A 425 7.72 29.24 -13.94
N TYR A 426 8.03 28.46 -12.91
CA TYR A 426 8.44 27.07 -13.07
C TYR A 426 7.90 26.21 -11.93
N ARG A 427 7.94 24.91 -12.14
CA ARG A 427 7.44 23.91 -11.17
C ARG A 427 8.26 22.62 -11.23
N CYS A 428 8.09 21.78 -10.24
CA CYS A 428 8.47 20.39 -10.34
C CYS A 428 7.38 19.62 -11.13
N SER A 429 7.76 18.90 -12.18
CA SER A 429 6.81 18.10 -12.97
C SER A 429 6.38 16.83 -12.22
N ILE A 430 7.21 16.33 -11.31
CA ILE A 430 6.92 15.17 -10.43
C ILE A 430 6.00 15.63 -9.28
N HIS A 431 6.21 16.86 -8.76
CA HIS A 431 5.49 17.43 -7.61
C HIS A 431 4.88 18.80 -8.01
N PRO A 432 3.75 18.83 -8.73
CA PRO A 432 3.22 20.06 -9.36
C PRO A 432 2.86 21.19 -8.39
N PHE A 433 2.72 20.91 -7.11
CA PHE A 433 2.49 21.93 -6.07
C PHE A 433 3.75 22.73 -5.74
N MET A 434 4.95 22.21 -6.05
CA MET A 434 6.20 22.96 -5.93
C MET A 434 6.31 23.95 -7.08
N GLN A 435 6.07 25.21 -6.79
CA GLN A 435 6.08 26.30 -7.78
C GLN A 435 6.96 27.43 -7.31
N ALA A 436 7.65 28.06 -8.25
CA ALA A 436 8.53 29.19 -7.98
C ALA A 436 8.72 30.07 -9.23
N THR A 437 9.50 31.15 -9.10
CA THR A 437 9.67 32.14 -10.17
C THR A 437 11.11 32.62 -10.29
N VAL A 438 11.62 32.69 -11.50
CA VAL A 438 12.86 33.38 -11.84
C VAL A 438 12.49 34.71 -12.53
N VAL A 439 13.03 35.81 -12.03
CA VAL A 439 12.93 37.14 -12.66
C VAL A 439 14.28 37.48 -13.28
N VAL A 440 14.33 37.63 -14.60
CA VAL A 440 15.53 38.02 -15.35
C VAL A 440 15.48 39.47 -15.66
N GLN A 441 16.47 40.21 -15.20
CA GLN A 441 16.67 41.63 -15.49
C GLN A 441 17.65 41.80 -16.67
N GLY A 442 17.45 42.87 -17.48
CA GLY A 442 18.32 43.19 -18.61
C GLY A 442 19.62 43.87 -18.22
#